data_92a76abebd808c1d66531a1e49bd1683
#
_entry.id   92a76abebd808c1d66531a1e49bd1683
#
_cell.length_a   1.000
_cell.length_b   1.000
_cell.length_c   1.000
_cell.angle_alpha   90.00
_cell.angle_beta   90.00
_cell.angle_gamma   90.00
#
_symmetry.space_group_name_H-M   'P 1'
#
loop_
_entity.id
_entity.type
_entity.pdbx_description
1 polymer ?
#
loop_
_entity_poly.entity_id
_entity_poly.type
_entity_poly.pdbx_seq_one_letter_code
_entity_poly.pdbx_strand_id
1 'polypeptide(L)'
;LEDLLRVHRVMMGGLVPDAGRFRSGNVGVFNGAALIHAGTPTAYVPEVMGGLFDWLRTTRMHPLLASCVFHFEFEFCHPFSDGNGRTGRLWQTLLLSRWRSVLAWLPVESAIRRRQVDYYEALARSGATGSCESFVEFMLEAIRESILPYVKPSRSQDVARTRALAFLRDNPQSTVAQLSQYLGCSKRSAERTVAQLK
;
A
#
# COMPACT_ATOMS: atom_id res chain seq x y z
N LEU A 1 2.12 9.46 18.71
CA LEU A 1 2.05 8.21 19.44
C LEU A 1 0.80 8.14 20.33
N GLU A 2 0.45 9.19 21.05
CA GLU A 2 -0.76 9.25 21.89
C GLU A 2 -2.04 8.95 21.12
N ASP A 3 -2.17 9.47 19.90
CA ASP A 3 -3.32 9.19 19.04
C ASP A 3 -3.43 7.70 18.67
N LEU A 4 -2.30 7.00 18.50
CA LEU A 4 -2.30 5.56 18.26
C LEU A 4 -2.89 4.80 19.45
N LEU A 5 -2.44 5.14 20.65
CA LEU A 5 -2.95 4.53 21.89
C LEU A 5 -4.44 4.83 22.09
N ARG A 6 -4.86 6.06 21.77
CA ARG A 6 -6.27 6.46 21.81
C ARG A 6 -7.12 5.67 20.82
N VAL A 7 -6.66 5.54 19.58
CA VAL A 7 -7.35 4.77 18.53
C VAL A 7 -7.48 3.30 18.94
N HIS A 8 -6.39 2.69 19.42
CA HIS A 8 -6.44 1.32 19.92
C HIS A 8 -7.42 1.18 21.10
N ARG A 9 -7.46 2.14 22.03
CA ARG A 9 -8.41 2.14 23.16
C ARG A 9 -9.86 2.15 22.66
N VAL A 10 -10.17 3.01 21.69
CA VAL A 10 -11.54 3.10 21.14
C VAL A 10 -11.93 1.81 20.41
N MET A 11 -11.00 1.26 19.61
CA MET A 11 -11.26 0.09 18.79
C MET A 11 -11.33 -1.23 19.59
N MET A 12 -10.51 -1.34 20.64
CA MET A 12 -10.35 -2.56 21.42
C MET A 12 -10.99 -2.49 22.81
N GLY A 13 -11.58 -1.36 23.16
CA GLY A 13 -12.29 -1.18 24.43
C GLY A 13 -13.40 -2.23 24.61
N GLY A 14 -13.39 -2.91 25.75
CA GLY A 14 -14.31 -4.02 26.03
C GLY A 14 -13.91 -5.37 25.40
N LEU A 15 -12.92 -5.41 24.54
CA LEU A 15 -12.42 -6.66 23.92
C LEU A 15 -11.15 -7.15 24.59
N VAL A 16 -10.27 -6.23 25.04
CA VAL A 16 -9.05 -6.56 25.78
C VAL A 16 -8.90 -5.67 27.01
N PRO A 17 -8.33 -6.18 28.13
CA PRO A 17 -8.23 -5.42 29.37
C PRO A 17 -7.23 -4.26 29.31
N ASP A 18 -6.22 -4.34 28.44
CA ASP A 18 -5.15 -3.37 28.24
C ASP A 18 -5.34 -2.46 27.03
N ALA A 19 -6.60 -2.29 26.57
CA ALA A 19 -6.92 -1.43 25.44
C ALA A 19 -6.33 -0.01 25.60
N GLY A 20 -5.56 0.42 24.58
CA GLY A 20 -4.87 1.71 24.58
C GLY A 20 -3.59 1.75 25.38
N ARG A 21 -3.03 0.60 25.72
CA ARG A 21 -1.71 0.46 26.34
C ARG A 21 -0.85 -0.51 25.56
N PHE A 22 0.45 -0.30 25.57
CA PHE A 22 1.36 -1.31 25.07
C PHE A 22 1.30 -2.55 25.94
N ARG A 23 1.50 -3.72 25.33
CA ARG A 23 1.52 -5.00 26.03
C ARG A 23 2.60 -5.05 27.11
N SER A 24 2.35 -5.80 28.15
CA SER A 24 3.30 -6.04 29.24
C SER A 24 4.03 -7.39 29.11
N GLY A 25 3.58 -8.27 28.20
CA GLY A 25 4.17 -9.57 27.93
C GLY A 25 4.75 -9.68 26.52
N ASN A 26 5.65 -10.64 26.31
CA ASN A 26 6.13 -10.98 24.96
C ASN A 26 5.03 -11.71 24.20
N VAL A 27 4.94 -11.44 22.90
CA VAL A 27 3.96 -12.04 21.99
C VAL A 27 4.63 -12.51 20.71
N GLY A 28 3.94 -13.36 19.95
CA GLY A 28 4.33 -13.76 18.60
C GLY A 28 3.18 -13.59 17.64
N VAL A 29 3.49 -13.40 16.37
CA VAL A 29 2.54 -13.45 15.26
C VAL A 29 2.49 -14.88 14.77
N PHE A 30 1.29 -15.48 14.74
CA PHE A 30 1.08 -16.85 14.34
C PHE A 30 0.20 -16.94 13.10
N ASN A 31 0.47 -17.93 12.26
CA ASN A 31 -0.44 -18.40 11.22
C ASN A 31 -0.80 -19.88 11.56
N GLY A 32 -1.98 -20.08 12.13
CA GLY A 32 -2.30 -21.36 12.75
C GLY A 32 -1.35 -21.67 13.90
N ALA A 33 -0.67 -22.83 13.87
CA ALA A 33 0.32 -23.23 14.87
C ALA A 33 1.76 -22.74 14.56
N ALA A 34 2.00 -22.18 13.38
CA ALA A 34 3.34 -21.74 12.97
C ALA A 34 3.61 -20.31 13.47
N LEU A 35 4.72 -20.12 14.21
CA LEU A 35 5.23 -18.80 14.57
C LEU A 35 5.81 -18.13 13.32
N ILE A 36 5.20 -17.05 12.88
CA ILE A 36 5.66 -16.23 11.75
C ILE A 36 6.75 -15.27 12.19
N HIS A 37 6.55 -14.64 13.34
CA HIS A 37 7.46 -13.64 13.88
C HIS A 37 7.30 -13.53 15.40
N ALA A 38 8.41 -13.45 16.13
CA ALA A 38 8.41 -13.03 17.53
C ALA A 38 8.39 -11.51 17.57
N GLY A 39 7.38 -10.92 18.19
CA GLY A 39 7.31 -9.46 18.35
C GLY A 39 8.53 -8.91 19.10
N THR A 40 8.76 -7.61 18.96
CA THR A 40 9.82 -6.89 19.72
C THR A 40 9.73 -7.21 21.20
N PRO A 41 10.86 -7.49 21.91
CA PRO A 41 10.80 -7.68 23.35
C PRO A 41 10.12 -6.50 24.05
N THR A 42 9.22 -6.78 24.98
CA THR A 42 8.31 -5.80 25.59
C THR A 42 8.99 -4.54 26.11
N ALA A 43 10.18 -4.68 26.69
CA ALA A 43 10.93 -3.55 27.23
C ALA A 43 11.30 -2.49 26.17
N TYR A 44 11.43 -2.88 24.89
CA TYR A 44 11.82 -1.98 23.80
C TYR A 44 10.63 -1.44 23.01
N VAL A 45 9.42 -1.96 23.23
CA VAL A 45 8.23 -1.53 22.46
C VAL A 45 8.00 -0.02 22.51
N PRO A 46 8.05 0.68 23.66
CA PRO A 46 7.85 2.12 23.70
C PRO A 46 8.90 2.91 22.90
N GLU A 47 10.17 2.48 22.98
CA GLU A 47 11.28 3.12 22.26
C GLU A 47 11.15 2.91 20.75
N VAL A 48 10.94 1.66 20.31
CA VAL A 48 10.77 1.32 18.89
C VAL A 48 9.58 2.06 18.29
N MET A 49 8.45 2.10 18.98
CA MET A 49 7.28 2.84 18.53
C MET A 49 7.51 4.34 18.51
N GLY A 50 8.22 4.89 19.48
CA GLY A 50 8.64 6.29 19.46
C GLY A 50 9.49 6.62 18.24
N GLY A 51 10.53 5.83 18.01
CA GLY A 51 11.41 5.96 16.84
C GLY A 51 10.67 5.84 15.49
N LEU A 52 9.71 4.92 15.39
CA LEU A 52 8.88 4.75 14.18
C LEU A 52 8.05 6.01 13.88
N PHE A 53 7.46 6.64 14.91
CA PHE A 53 6.71 7.89 14.73
C PHE A 53 7.62 9.08 14.43
N ASP A 54 8.83 9.11 15.00
CA ASP A 54 9.83 10.14 14.71
C ASP A 54 10.32 10.03 13.26
N TRP A 55 10.60 8.81 12.81
CA TRP A 55 10.91 8.54 11.41
C TRP A 55 9.76 8.99 10.49
N LEU A 56 8.51 8.66 10.82
CA LEU A 56 7.35 9.03 10.01
C LEU A 56 7.18 10.54 9.86
N ARG A 57 7.60 11.34 10.86
CA ARG A 57 7.54 12.81 10.82
C ARG A 57 8.65 13.43 9.98
N THR A 58 9.79 12.77 9.87
CA THR A 58 11.01 13.33 9.27
C THR A 58 11.34 12.74 7.90
N THR A 59 10.76 11.57 7.57
CA THR A 59 11.05 10.89 6.31
C THR A 59 10.64 11.73 5.09
N ARG A 60 11.48 11.70 4.05
CA ARG A 60 11.19 12.27 2.72
C ARG A 60 10.71 11.21 1.73
N MET A 61 10.48 10.00 2.20
CA MET A 61 9.97 8.92 1.39
C MET A 61 8.58 9.27 0.82
N HIS A 62 8.28 8.79 -0.38
CA HIS A 62 6.96 8.99 -0.96
C HIS A 62 5.86 8.44 -0.02
N PRO A 63 4.77 9.17 0.26
CA PRO A 63 3.77 8.79 1.27
C PRO A 63 3.19 7.39 1.10
N LEU A 64 3.02 6.92 -0.14
CA LEU A 64 2.58 5.57 -0.44
C LEU A 64 3.56 4.52 0.11
N LEU A 65 4.86 4.69 -0.13
CA LEU A 65 5.89 3.79 0.38
C LEU A 65 6.04 3.92 1.90
N ALA A 66 6.06 5.15 2.42
CA ALA A 66 6.16 5.39 3.86
C ALA A 66 5.02 4.74 4.64
N SER A 67 3.79 4.71 4.08
CA SER A 67 2.67 4.04 4.70
C SER A 67 2.83 2.52 4.75
N CYS A 68 3.44 1.91 3.72
CA CYS A 68 3.69 0.47 3.68
C CYS A 68 4.83 0.08 4.63
N VAL A 69 5.91 0.86 4.67
CA VAL A 69 7.03 0.65 5.61
C VAL A 69 6.53 0.80 7.05
N PHE A 70 5.75 1.86 7.34
CA PHE A 70 5.15 2.03 8.67
C PHE A 70 4.30 0.81 9.07
N HIS A 71 3.48 0.30 8.15
CA HIS A 71 2.64 -0.87 8.43
C HIS A 71 3.50 -2.11 8.74
N PHE A 72 4.57 -2.34 7.95
CA PHE A 72 5.50 -3.43 8.22
C PHE A 72 6.13 -3.32 9.61
N GLU A 73 6.76 -2.20 9.92
CA GLU A 73 7.45 -1.97 11.19
C GLU A 73 6.50 -2.07 12.39
N PHE A 74 5.27 -1.59 12.21
CA PHE A 74 4.23 -1.70 13.23
C PHE A 74 3.84 -3.17 13.49
N GLU A 75 3.60 -3.96 12.43
CA GLU A 75 3.29 -5.38 12.56
C GLU A 75 4.48 -6.16 13.11
N PHE A 76 5.69 -5.76 12.74
CA PHE A 76 6.92 -6.38 13.23
C PHE A 76 7.16 -6.09 14.72
N CYS A 77 6.96 -4.86 15.15
CA CYS A 77 7.02 -4.49 16.58
C CYS A 77 5.94 -5.20 17.39
N HIS A 78 4.74 -5.33 16.84
CA HIS A 78 3.55 -5.96 17.44
C HIS A 78 3.24 -5.37 18.83
N PRO A 79 2.94 -4.06 18.93
CA PRO A 79 3.00 -3.33 20.21
C PRO A 79 1.87 -3.65 21.19
N PHE A 80 0.78 -4.28 20.77
CA PHE A 80 -0.40 -4.56 21.59
C PHE A 80 -0.56 -6.06 21.86
N SER A 81 -1.31 -6.41 22.90
CA SER A 81 -1.67 -7.79 23.23
C SER A 81 -2.59 -8.43 22.17
N ASP A 82 -3.51 -7.64 21.61
CA ASP A 82 -4.36 -7.97 20.46
C ASP A 82 -4.70 -6.69 19.68
N GLY A 83 -5.25 -6.84 18.48
CA GLY A 83 -5.70 -5.73 17.64
C GLY A 83 -4.61 -5.06 16.81
N ASN A 84 -3.38 -5.60 16.78
CA ASN A 84 -2.29 -5.02 15.99
C ASN A 84 -2.65 -4.91 14.51
N GLY A 85 -3.08 -5.99 13.87
CA GLY A 85 -3.45 -5.96 12.44
C GLY A 85 -4.56 -4.96 12.10
N ARG A 86 -5.58 -4.83 12.97
CA ARG A 86 -6.64 -3.84 12.80
C ARG A 86 -6.11 -2.42 12.93
N THR A 87 -5.28 -2.19 13.93
CA THR A 87 -4.67 -0.87 14.19
C THR A 87 -3.69 -0.48 13.08
N GLY A 88 -2.82 -1.38 12.66
CA GLY A 88 -1.84 -1.16 11.59
C GLY A 88 -2.52 -0.78 10.27
N ARG A 89 -3.55 -1.54 9.86
CA ARG A 89 -4.32 -1.25 8.64
C ARG A 89 -5.09 0.07 8.72
N LEU A 90 -5.72 0.35 9.87
CA LEU A 90 -6.39 1.63 10.07
C LEU A 90 -5.39 2.80 10.00
N TRP A 91 -4.22 2.65 10.63
CA TRP A 91 -3.20 3.69 10.60
C TRP A 91 -2.63 3.90 9.21
N GLN A 92 -2.39 2.83 8.46
CA GLN A 92 -1.99 2.94 7.05
C GLN A 92 -3.03 3.68 6.22
N THR A 93 -4.32 3.37 6.40
CA THR A 93 -5.42 4.08 5.74
C THR A 93 -5.41 5.57 6.09
N LEU A 94 -5.17 5.92 7.35
CA LEU A 94 -5.02 7.31 7.78
C LEU A 94 -3.84 8.01 7.09
N LEU A 95 -2.67 7.37 7.00
CA LEU A 95 -1.50 7.92 6.31
C LEU A 95 -1.77 8.15 4.83
N LEU A 96 -2.36 7.19 4.16
CA LEU A 96 -2.76 7.27 2.76
C LEU A 96 -3.78 8.39 2.53
N SER A 97 -4.78 8.53 3.41
CA SER A 97 -5.82 9.55 3.30
C SER A 97 -5.29 10.98 3.46
N ARG A 98 -4.26 11.16 4.28
CA ARG A 98 -3.56 12.45 4.42
C ARG A 98 -2.84 12.86 3.13
N TRP A 99 -2.35 11.91 2.38
CA TRP A 99 -1.73 12.16 1.08
C TRP A 99 -2.79 12.39 -0.02
N ARG A 100 -3.81 11.50 -0.07
CA ARG A 100 -4.92 11.59 -1.01
C ARG A 100 -6.20 11.14 -0.32
N SER A 101 -7.13 12.06 -0.10
CA SER A 101 -8.37 11.81 0.66
C SER A 101 -9.22 10.66 0.10
N VAL A 102 -9.19 10.46 -1.23
CA VAL A 102 -9.91 9.34 -1.89
C VAL A 102 -9.44 7.97 -1.38
N LEU A 103 -8.19 7.85 -0.92
CA LEU A 103 -7.64 6.59 -0.43
C LEU A 103 -8.25 6.13 0.90
N ALA A 104 -8.94 7.04 1.64
CA ALA A 104 -9.71 6.66 2.82
C ALA A 104 -10.87 5.69 2.51
N TRP A 105 -11.34 5.68 1.27
CA TRP A 105 -12.51 4.91 0.85
C TRP A 105 -12.14 3.62 0.10
N LEU A 106 -10.85 3.35 -0.08
CA LEU A 106 -10.41 2.14 -0.76
C LEU A 106 -10.52 0.92 0.15
N PRO A 107 -11.10 -0.19 -0.34
CA PRO A 107 -11.23 -1.41 0.43
C PRO A 107 -9.91 -2.24 0.46
N VAL A 108 -8.79 -1.61 0.88
CA VAL A 108 -7.47 -2.26 0.94
C VAL A 108 -7.51 -3.47 1.88
N GLU A 109 -8.22 -3.36 2.99
CA GLU A 109 -8.40 -4.49 3.93
C GLU A 109 -9.07 -5.69 3.27
N SER A 110 -10.04 -5.47 2.40
CA SER A 110 -10.68 -6.55 1.64
C SER A 110 -9.72 -7.22 0.67
N ALA A 111 -8.80 -6.46 0.05
CA ALA A 111 -7.77 -7.02 -0.82
C ALA A 111 -6.76 -7.86 -0.02
N ILE A 112 -6.30 -7.36 1.13
CA ILE A 112 -5.43 -8.11 2.05
C ILE A 112 -6.12 -9.40 2.52
N ARG A 113 -7.40 -9.32 2.92
CA ARG A 113 -8.15 -10.48 3.40
C ARG A 113 -8.28 -11.58 2.34
N ARG A 114 -8.51 -11.23 1.08
CA ARG A 114 -8.57 -12.21 -0.02
C ARG A 114 -7.23 -12.91 -0.25
N ARG A 115 -6.12 -12.25 0.07
CA ARG A 115 -4.75 -12.74 -0.09
C ARG A 115 -4.04 -12.90 1.27
N GLN A 116 -4.77 -13.35 2.28
CA GLN A 116 -4.27 -13.41 3.65
C GLN A 116 -3.02 -14.29 3.80
N VAL A 117 -2.94 -15.38 3.05
CA VAL A 117 -1.76 -16.27 3.05
C VAL A 117 -0.54 -15.51 2.51
N ASP A 118 -0.66 -14.84 1.36
CA ASP A 118 0.42 -14.07 0.74
C ASP A 118 0.88 -12.93 1.67
N TYR A 119 -0.07 -12.30 2.39
CA TYR A 119 0.23 -11.27 3.38
C TYR A 119 1.16 -11.77 4.50
N TYR A 120 0.83 -12.92 5.10
CA TYR A 120 1.66 -13.50 6.14
C TYR A 120 2.99 -14.03 5.60
N GLU A 121 3.03 -14.57 4.40
CA GLU A 121 4.26 -14.99 3.74
C GLU A 121 5.18 -13.80 3.45
N ALA A 122 4.65 -12.68 2.97
CA ALA A 122 5.40 -11.45 2.75
C ALA A 122 5.97 -10.90 4.06
N LEU A 123 5.18 -10.91 5.14
CA LEU A 123 5.62 -10.50 6.46
C LEU A 123 6.75 -11.40 6.99
N ALA A 124 6.57 -12.72 6.90
CA ALA A 124 7.58 -13.71 7.33
C ALA A 124 8.89 -13.58 6.54
N ARG A 125 8.79 -13.47 5.22
CA ARG A 125 9.96 -13.31 4.33
C ARG A 125 10.71 -12.02 4.64
N SER A 126 10.01 -10.91 4.81
CA SER A 126 10.61 -9.63 5.18
C SER A 126 11.30 -9.70 6.54
N GLY A 127 10.68 -10.35 7.53
CA GLY A 127 11.30 -10.58 8.84
C GLY A 127 12.56 -11.44 8.77
N ALA A 128 12.55 -12.51 7.96
CA ALA A 128 13.70 -13.41 7.81
C ALA A 128 14.89 -12.75 7.09
N THR A 129 14.63 -11.84 6.15
CA THR A 129 15.69 -11.15 5.39
C THR A 129 16.16 -9.83 6.03
N GLY A 130 15.45 -9.32 7.05
CA GLY A 130 15.69 -7.98 7.59
C GLY A 130 15.38 -6.85 6.60
N SER A 131 14.58 -7.12 5.56
CA SER A 131 14.18 -6.15 4.54
C SER A 131 12.66 -6.11 4.41
N CYS A 132 12.08 -4.92 4.43
CA CYS A 132 10.63 -4.74 4.24
C CYS A 132 10.17 -4.88 2.76
N GLU A 133 11.08 -5.16 1.83
CA GLU A 133 10.82 -5.13 0.38
C GLU A 133 9.64 -6.01 -0.03
N SER A 134 9.67 -7.31 0.32
CA SER A 134 8.59 -8.24 -0.03
C SER A 134 7.22 -7.83 0.52
N PHE A 135 7.21 -7.26 1.72
CA PHE A 135 5.97 -6.76 2.31
C PHE A 135 5.47 -5.49 1.63
N VAL A 136 6.37 -4.56 1.31
CA VAL A 136 6.04 -3.33 0.58
C VAL A 136 5.48 -3.66 -0.80
N GLU A 137 6.10 -4.57 -1.55
CA GLU A 137 5.59 -5.04 -2.85
C GLU A 137 4.18 -5.61 -2.74
N PHE A 138 3.94 -6.51 -1.80
CA PHE A 138 2.61 -7.06 -1.55
C PHE A 138 1.58 -5.96 -1.26
N MET A 139 1.93 -5.01 -0.39
CA MET A 139 1.02 -3.92 -0.02
C MET A 139 0.73 -2.97 -1.17
N LEU A 140 1.72 -2.66 -2.02
CA LEU A 140 1.51 -1.86 -3.23
C LEU A 140 0.56 -2.55 -4.21
N GLU A 141 0.69 -3.88 -4.39
CA GLU A 141 -0.26 -4.65 -5.20
C GLU A 141 -1.67 -4.65 -4.61
N ALA A 142 -1.82 -4.86 -3.30
CA ALA A 142 -3.13 -4.83 -2.63
C ALA A 142 -3.82 -3.46 -2.77
N ILE A 143 -3.06 -2.36 -2.64
CA ILE A 143 -3.56 -1.00 -2.88
C ILE A 143 -3.95 -0.84 -4.34
N ARG A 144 -3.12 -1.27 -5.30
CA ARG A 144 -3.41 -1.22 -6.73
C ARG A 144 -4.69 -1.98 -7.08
N GLU A 145 -4.84 -3.20 -6.58
CA GLU A 145 -6.06 -4.01 -6.76
C GLU A 145 -7.32 -3.32 -6.21
N SER A 146 -7.17 -2.60 -5.09
CA SER A 146 -8.27 -1.85 -4.48
C SER A 146 -8.71 -0.65 -5.29
N ILE A 147 -7.80 -0.06 -6.10
CA ILE A 147 -8.07 1.10 -6.95
C ILE A 147 -8.69 0.70 -8.29
N LEU A 148 -8.25 -0.42 -8.88
CA LEU A 148 -8.59 -0.82 -10.25
C LEU A 148 -10.10 -0.78 -10.57
N PRO A 149 -11.03 -1.21 -9.69
CA PRO A 149 -12.47 -1.17 -9.97
C PRO A 149 -13.02 0.26 -10.14
N TYR A 150 -12.32 1.25 -9.60
CA TYR A 150 -12.76 2.66 -9.61
C TYR A 150 -12.02 3.49 -10.67
N VAL A 151 -10.93 2.98 -11.23
CA VAL A 151 -10.26 3.61 -12.35
C VAL A 151 -11.10 3.33 -13.58
N LYS A 152 -11.79 4.36 -14.10
CA LYS A 152 -12.41 4.25 -15.41
C LYS A 152 -11.30 3.84 -16.38
N PRO A 153 -11.49 2.79 -17.21
CA PRO A 153 -10.52 2.47 -18.24
C PRO A 153 -10.25 3.76 -19.00
N SER A 154 -8.97 4.13 -19.06
CA SER A 154 -8.50 5.27 -19.84
C SER A 154 -9.26 5.26 -21.18
N ARG A 155 -9.98 6.34 -21.49
CA ARG A 155 -10.76 6.40 -22.72
C ARG A 155 -9.84 5.95 -23.83
N SER A 156 -10.36 5.24 -24.82
CA SER A 156 -9.61 4.69 -25.97
C SER A 156 -8.59 5.67 -26.57
N GLN A 157 -8.72 6.96 -26.27
CA GLN A 157 -7.82 8.05 -26.65
C GLN A 157 -6.44 7.99 -25.97
N ASP A 158 -6.32 7.62 -24.66
CA ASP A 158 -5.01 7.56 -24.00
C ASP A 158 -4.23 6.33 -24.45
N VAL A 159 -4.92 5.22 -24.71
CA VAL A 159 -4.33 4.02 -25.31
C VAL A 159 -3.87 4.32 -26.72
N ALA A 160 -4.72 5.00 -27.52
CA ALA A 160 -4.38 5.41 -28.87
C ALA A 160 -3.19 6.40 -28.88
N ARG A 161 -3.15 7.33 -27.93
CA ARG A 161 -2.04 8.28 -27.76
C ARG A 161 -0.72 7.58 -27.43
N THR A 162 -0.72 6.67 -26.47
CA THR A 162 0.50 5.90 -26.09
C THR A 162 0.98 5.03 -27.24
N ARG A 163 0.06 4.34 -27.95
CA ARG A 163 0.39 3.54 -29.14
C ARG A 163 0.90 4.43 -30.28
N ALA A 164 0.30 5.60 -30.49
CA ALA A 164 0.75 6.56 -31.50
C ALA A 164 2.18 7.07 -31.20
N LEU A 165 2.48 7.41 -29.97
CA LEU A 165 3.84 7.85 -29.56
C LEU A 165 4.87 6.75 -29.83
N ALA A 166 4.59 5.50 -29.44
CA ALA A 166 5.48 4.37 -29.68
C ALA A 166 5.71 4.17 -31.19
N PHE A 167 4.64 4.15 -31.99
CA PHE A 167 4.74 3.99 -33.43
C PHE A 167 5.54 5.11 -34.10
N LEU A 168 5.28 6.39 -33.75
CA LEU A 168 5.97 7.54 -34.34
C LEU A 168 7.45 7.61 -33.93
N ARG A 169 7.78 7.15 -32.72
CA ARG A 169 9.19 7.04 -32.29
C ARG A 169 9.97 6.04 -33.14
N ASP A 170 9.34 4.90 -33.43
CA ASP A 170 9.97 3.82 -34.18
C ASP A 170 9.88 4.06 -35.71
N ASN A 171 8.95 4.94 -36.15
CA ASN A 171 8.71 5.28 -37.55
C ASN A 171 8.56 6.80 -37.77
N PRO A 172 9.63 7.59 -37.61
CA PRO A 172 9.57 9.06 -37.58
C PRO A 172 9.11 9.70 -38.89
N GLN A 173 9.19 8.98 -40.03
CA GLN A 173 8.78 9.44 -41.34
C GLN A 173 7.36 8.94 -41.76
N SER A 174 6.63 8.34 -40.81
CA SER A 174 5.32 7.76 -41.11
C SER A 174 4.26 8.83 -41.40
N THR A 175 3.37 8.49 -42.33
CA THR A 175 2.20 9.33 -42.65
C THR A 175 1.05 9.08 -41.69
N VAL A 176 0.11 10.05 -41.61
CA VAL A 176 -1.12 9.88 -40.81
C VAL A 176 -1.95 8.67 -41.28
N ALA A 177 -1.88 8.31 -42.58
CA ALA A 177 -2.56 7.13 -43.12
C ALA A 177 -1.97 5.83 -42.52
N GLN A 178 -0.65 5.71 -42.44
CA GLN A 178 0.04 4.58 -41.81
C GLN A 178 -0.27 4.50 -40.35
N LEU A 179 -0.27 5.64 -39.64
CA LEU A 179 -0.66 5.70 -38.22
C LEU A 179 -2.13 5.26 -38.02
N SER A 180 -3.04 5.69 -38.88
CA SER A 180 -4.46 5.30 -38.80
C SER A 180 -4.65 3.80 -38.99
N GLN A 181 -3.90 3.19 -39.88
CA GLN A 181 -3.88 1.74 -40.12
C GLN A 181 -3.32 0.99 -38.89
N TYR A 182 -2.21 1.45 -38.34
CA TYR A 182 -1.60 0.87 -37.16
C TYR A 182 -2.52 0.95 -35.92
N LEU A 183 -3.21 2.07 -35.71
CA LEU A 183 -4.15 2.27 -34.61
C LEU A 183 -5.50 1.59 -34.84
N GLY A 184 -5.82 1.14 -36.06
CA GLY A 184 -7.14 0.58 -36.43
C GLY A 184 -8.26 1.61 -36.32
N CYS A 185 -7.99 2.89 -36.64
CA CYS A 185 -8.95 3.98 -36.50
C CYS A 185 -9.06 4.82 -37.80
N SER A 186 -10.07 5.70 -37.86
CA SER A 186 -10.19 6.61 -39.01
C SER A 186 -9.03 7.61 -39.07
N LYS A 187 -8.72 8.09 -40.31
CA LYS A 187 -7.69 9.11 -40.54
C LYS A 187 -7.91 10.36 -39.68
N ARG A 188 -9.17 10.81 -39.57
CA ARG A 188 -9.56 11.95 -38.69
C ARG A 188 -9.27 11.70 -37.20
N SER A 189 -9.44 10.46 -36.75
CA SER A 189 -9.09 10.08 -35.36
C SER A 189 -7.58 10.06 -35.16
N ALA A 190 -6.80 9.58 -36.12
CA ALA A 190 -5.35 9.61 -36.07
C ALA A 190 -4.80 11.05 -36.06
N GLU A 191 -5.35 11.93 -36.93
CA GLU A 191 -5.02 13.39 -36.94
C GLU A 191 -5.26 14.05 -35.59
N ARG A 192 -6.41 13.76 -34.95
CA ARG A 192 -6.73 14.27 -33.61
C ARG A 192 -5.74 13.79 -32.58
N THR A 193 -5.36 12.51 -32.65
CA THR A 193 -4.36 11.93 -31.74
C THR A 193 -3.00 12.63 -31.91
N VAL A 194 -2.55 12.86 -33.13
CA VAL A 194 -1.28 13.58 -33.40
C VAL A 194 -1.35 15.04 -32.93
N ALA A 195 -2.49 15.71 -33.10
CA ALA A 195 -2.65 17.10 -32.63
C ALA A 195 -2.55 17.21 -31.09
N GLN A 196 -2.91 16.16 -30.36
CA GLN A 196 -2.79 16.10 -28.89
C GLN A 196 -1.37 15.71 -28.39
N LEU A 197 -0.45 15.36 -29.30
CA LEU A 197 0.93 15.04 -28.99
C LEU A 197 1.87 16.26 -29.05
N LYS A 198 1.38 17.37 -29.61
CA LYS A 198 2.06 18.67 -29.61
C LYS A 198 1.81 19.39 -28.29
#